data_a8e796b8fdbeea29d28ce22167c99329
#
_entry.id   a8e796b8fdbeea29d28ce22167c99329
#
_cell.length_a   1.000
_cell.length_b   1.000
_cell.length_c   1.000
_cell.angle_alpha   90.00
_cell.angle_beta   90.00
_cell.angle_gamma   90.00
#
_symmetry.space_group_name_H-M   'P 1'
#
loop_
_entity.id
_entity.type
_entity.pdbx_description
1 polymer ?
#
loop_
_entity_poly.entity_id
_entity_poly.type
_entity_poly.pdbx_seq_one_letter_code
_entity_poly.pdbx_strand_id
1 'polypeptide(L)'
;MRRRNIYNKGIIDATYDLIPAVKPQIAMYEQFGIEGLIAFHKTCAYAKEKGLVIIGDIKRGDIGSTSTAYAVGHLGKVQVGGKEYAGFDEDFVTVNPYLGTDGVKPFVDVCKQYNKGIFVLVKTSNPSSGEFQDQLINGRPLYE
;
A
#
# COMPACT_ATOMS: atom_id res chain seq x y z
N MET A 1 7.24 15.65 -15.32
CA MET A 1 6.42 15.35 -14.12
C MET A 1 5.10 16.08 -13.98
N ARG A 2 4.99 17.37 -14.29
CA ARG A 2 3.66 18.03 -14.42
C ARG A 2 2.64 17.20 -15.23
N ARG A 3 3.07 16.56 -16.32
CA ARG A 3 2.17 15.78 -17.21
C ARG A 3 1.55 14.56 -16.52
N ARG A 4 2.26 13.85 -15.61
CA ARG A 4 1.75 12.65 -14.96
C ARG A 4 0.68 12.95 -13.89
N ASN A 5 0.88 14.00 -13.08
CA ASN A 5 -0.14 14.49 -12.16
C ASN A 5 -1.40 14.96 -12.90
N ILE A 6 -1.24 15.60 -14.07
CA ILE A 6 -2.35 16.02 -14.93
C ILE A 6 -3.11 14.79 -15.44
N TYR A 7 -2.39 13.76 -15.88
CA TYR A 7 -2.99 12.51 -16.38
C TYR A 7 -3.78 11.77 -15.30
N ASN A 8 -3.19 11.53 -14.13
CA ASN A 8 -3.87 10.84 -13.04
C ASN A 8 -5.09 11.63 -12.53
N LYS A 9 -4.98 12.95 -12.41
CA LYS A 9 -6.12 13.82 -12.09
C LYS A 9 -7.23 13.70 -13.13
N GLY A 10 -6.89 13.71 -14.41
CA GLY A 10 -7.87 13.56 -15.49
C GLY A 10 -8.61 12.22 -15.43
N ILE A 11 -7.93 11.12 -15.11
CA ILE A 11 -8.58 9.81 -14.90
C ILE A 11 -9.51 9.87 -13.68
N ILE A 12 -9.04 10.37 -12.54
CA ILE A 12 -9.84 10.48 -11.33
C ILE A 12 -11.07 11.36 -11.58
N ASP A 13 -10.91 12.51 -12.23
CA ASP A 13 -12.02 13.41 -12.55
C ASP A 13 -13.07 12.76 -13.48
N ALA A 14 -12.64 11.86 -14.36
CA ALA A 14 -13.52 11.15 -15.28
C ALA A 14 -14.22 9.93 -14.66
N THR A 15 -13.79 9.48 -13.46
CA THR A 15 -14.24 8.18 -12.92
C THR A 15 -14.70 8.23 -11.46
N TYR A 16 -14.42 9.29 -10.71
CA TYR A 16 -14.64 9.32 -9.26
C TYR A 16 -16.10 9.08 -8.84
N ASP A 17 -17.06 9.37 -9.67
CA ASP A 17 -18.50 9.14 -9.47
C ASP A 17 -18.94 7.74 -9.91
N LEU A 18 -18.07 6.97 -10.55
CA LEU A 18 -18.35 5.63 -11.08
C LEU A 18 -17.66 4.52 -10.26
N ILE A 19 -16.61 4.84 -9.48
CA ILE A 19 -15.80 3.87 -8.75
C ILE A 19 -15.70 4.23 -7.27
N PRO A 20 -15.67 3.24 -6.36
CA PRO A 20 -15.52 3.50 -4.93
C PRO A 20 -14.06 3.68 -4.47
N ALA A 21 -13.10 3.22 -5.25
CA ALA A 21 -11.70 3.15 -4.85
C ALA A 21 -10.73 3.27 -6.02
N VAL A 22 -9.50 3.68 -5.73
CA VAL A 22 -8.36 3.60 -6.65
C VAL A 22 -7.23 2.78 -6.02
N LYS A 23 -6.48 2.05 -6.85
CA LYS A 23 -5.34 1.25 -6.42
C LYS A 23 -4.06 1.65 -7.16
N PRO A 24 -3.38 2.73 -6.74
CA PRO A 24 -2.11 3.12 -7.34
C PRO A 24 -1.00 2.15 -6.97
N GLN A 25 -0.28 1.65 -7.99
CA GLN A 25 0.89 0.77 -7.82
C GLN A 25 2.14 1.62 -7.64
N ILE A 26 2.77 1.54 -6.45
CA ILE A 26 3.89 2.41 -6.08
C ILE A 26 5.12 2.24 -7.01
N ALA A 27 5.40 1.02 -7.48
CA ALA A 27 6.54 0.77 -8.36
C ALA A 27 6.50 1.60 -9.66
N MET A 28 5.28 1.91 -10.16
CA MET A 28 5.10 2.76 -11.35
C MET A 28 5.47 4.22 -11.08
N TYR A 29 5.64 4.59 -9.83
CA TYR A 29 6.09 5.90 -9.40
C TYR A 29 7.55 5.86 -8.94
N GLU A 30 7.96 4.86 -8.15
CA GLU A 30 9.34 4.70 -7.65
C GLU A 30 10.38 4.68 -8.77
N GLN A 31 10.07 4.11 -9.93
CA GLN A 31 10.96 4.13 -11.10
C GLN A 31 11.40 5.55 -11.55
N PHE A 32 10.74 6.60 -11.05
CA PHE A 32 11.06 8.00 -11.34
C PHE A 32 11.68 8.72 -10.13
N GLY A 33 12.13 7.95 -9.12
CA GLY A 33 12.77 8.50 -7.92
C GLY A 33 11.83 9.38 -7.09
N ILE A 34 12.43 10.36 -6.40
CA ILE A 34 11.72 11.23 -5.46
C ILE A 34 10.50 11.91 -6.08
N GLU A 35 10.65 12.39 -7.29
CA GLU A 35 9.57 13.06 -8.01
C GLU A 35 8.39 12.11 -8.31
N GLY A 36 8.68 10.84 -8.55
CA GLY A 36 7.64 9.81 -8.67
C GLY A 36 6.88 9.64 -7.37
N LEU A 37 7.56 9.57 -6.24
CA LEU A 37 6.92 9.49 -4.92
C LEU A 37 6.08 10.73 -4.59
N ILE A 38 6.55 11.92 -4.96
CA ILE A 38 5.74 13.15 -4.87
C ILE A 38 4.47 13.03 -5.72
N ALA A 39 4.58 12.46 -6.92
CA ALA A 39 3.41 12.25 -7.78
C ALA A 39 2.45 11.21 -7.21
N PHE A 40 2.96 10.13 -6.59
CA PHE A 40 2.16 9.13 -5.89
C PHE A 40 1.36 9.77 -4.74
N HIS A 41 2.05 10.47 -3.84
CA HIS A 41 1.41 11.17 -2.72
C HIS A 41 0.32 12.13 -3.20
N LYS A 42 0.59 12.96 -4.21
CA LYS A 42 -0.39 13.91 -4.78
C LYS A 42 -1.59 13.19 -5.43
N THR A 43 -1.37 12.03 -6.04
CA THR A 43 -2.45 11.22 -6.63
C THR A 43 -3.36 10.67 -5.54
N CYS A 44 -2.79 10.10 -4.47
CA CYS A 44 -3.55 9.61 -3.32
C CYS A 44 -4.35 10.73 -2.64
N ALA A 45 -3.71 11.86 -2.36
CA ALA A 45 -4.38 13.01 -1.74
C ALA A 45 -5.55 13.50 -2.61
N TYR A 46 -5.35 13.65 -3.92
CA TYR A 46 -6.40 14.10 -4.82
C TYR A 46 -7.57 13.13 -4.93
N ALA A 47 -7.31 11.83 -4.99
CA ALA A 47 -8.36 10.81 -5.01
C ALA A 47 -9.17 10.83 -3.69
N LYS A 48 -8.50 11.03 -2.56
CA LYS A 48 -9.14 11.18 -1.24
C LYS A 48 -10.03 12.44 -1.18
N GLU A 49 -9.60 13.58 -1.74
CA GLU A 49 -10.42 14.80 -1.88
C GLU A 49 -11.71 14.53 -2.68
N LYS A 50 -11.69 13.58 -3.61
CA LYS A 50 -12.86 13.15 -4.39
C LYS A 50 -13.72 12.11 -3.68
N GLY A 51 -13.40 11.72 -2.45
CA GLY A 51 -14.13 10.74 -1.66
C GLY A 51 -13.82 9.28 -1.99
N LEU A 52 -12.76 9.01 -2.77
CA LEU A 52 -12.36 7.65 -3.12
C LEU A 52 -11.54 7.01 -2.01
N VAL A 53 -11.74 5.71 -1.80
CA VAL A 53 -10.87 4.87 -0.97
C VAL A 53 -9.54 4.63 -1.69
N ILE A 54 -8.43 4.75 -0.96
CA ILE A 54 -7.09 4.56 -1.50
C ILE A 54 -6.54 3.20 -1.07
N ILE A 55 -6.22 2.35 -2.05
CA ILE A 55 -5.55 1.07 -1.83
C ILE A 55 -4.13 1.19 -2.37
N GLY A 56 -3.15 1.40 -1.50
CA GLY A 56 -1.74 1.43 -1.89
C GLY A 56 -1.27 0.03 -2.27
N ASP A 57 -1.00 -0.21 -3.57
CA ASP A 57 -0.41 -1.47 -4.00
C ASP A 57 1.11 -1.41 -3.83
N ILE A 58 1.58 -1.65 -2.60
CA ILE A 58 2.96 -1.45 -2.19
C ILE A 58 3.73 -2.75 -1.95
N LYS A 59 3.03 -3.82 -1.58
CA LYS A 59 3.57 -5.16 -1.30
C LYS A 59 4.79 -5.12 -0.37
N ARG A 60 4.74 -4.28 0.68
CA ARG A 60 5.80 -4.16 1.67
C ARG A 60 5.74 -5.30 2.68
N GLY A 61 6.88 -5.64 3.23
CA GLY A 61 7.05 -6.59 4.32
C GLY A 61 8.48 -6.56 4.79
N ASP A 62 8.68 -6.54 6.11
CA ASP A 62 9.96 -6.59 6.78
C ASP A 62 9.75 -7.09 8.20
N ILE A 63 10.78 -7.10 9.05
CA ILE A 63 10.66 -7.50 10.45
C ILE A 63 10.51 -6.27 11.36
N GLY A 64 9.84 -6.48 12.52
CA GLY A 64 9.86 -5.59 13.69
C GLY A 64 9.76 -4.09 13.36
N SER A 65 10.79 -3.35 13.74
CA SER A 65 10.82 -1.88 13.61
C SER A 65 10.78 -1.39 12.15
N THR A 66 11.38 -2.12 11.24
CA THR A 66 11.36 -1.79 9.80
C THR A 66 9.94 -1.93 9.24
N SER A 67 9.24 -3.01 9.59
CA SER A 67 7.83 -3.19 9.21
C SER A 67 6.94 -2.11 9.80
N THR A 68 7.21 -1.70 11.06
CA THR A 68 6.51 -0.56 11.70
C THR A 68 6.74 0.74 10.91
N ALA A 69 7.97 1.00 10.46
CA ALA A 69 8.27 2.20 9.67
C ALA A 69 7.49 2.24 8.36
N TYR A 70 7.39 1.10 7.64
CA TYR A 70 6.53 0.99 6.47
C TYR A 70 5.05 1.24 6.81
N ALA A 71 4.54 0.59 7.85
CA ALA A 71 3.14 0.73 8.25
C ALA A 71 2.79 2.19 8.62
N VAL A 72 3.65 2.85 9.39
CA VAL A 72 3.47 4.26 9.77
C VAL A 72 3.57 5.18 8.55
N GLY A 73 4.54 4.95 7.66
CA GLY A 73 4.72 5.77 6.46
C GLY A 73 3.54 5.74 5.49
N HIS A 74 2.86 4.61 5.41
CA HIS A 74 1.75 4.40 4.49
C HIS A 74 0.37 4.64 5.14
N LEU A 75 0.14 4.12 6.35
CA LEU A 75 -1.18 4.09 6.98
C LEU A 75 -1.29 4.96 8.23
N GLY A 76 -0.16 5.31 8.85
CA GLY A 76 -0.12 5.97 10.14
C GLY A 76 0.35 7.41 10.07
N LYS A 77 0.87 7.87 11.22
CA LYS A 77 1.44 9.20 11.37
C LYS A 77 2.75 9.15 12.15
N VAL A 78 3.67 10.02 11.81
CA VAL A 78 4.94 10.21 12.50
C VAL A 78 4.93 11.49 13.30
N GLN A 79 5.52 11.46 14.51
CA GLN A 79 5.68 12.63 15.38
C GLN A 79 7.01 13.32 15.08
N VAL A 80 6.97 14.59 14.71
CA VAL A 80 8.18 15.41 14.51
C VAL A 80 7.96 16.76 15.14
N GLY A 81 8.82 17.13 16.10
CA GLY A 81 8.75 18.45 16.77
C GLY A 81 7.40 18.71 17.46
N GLY A 82 6.78 17.69 18.04
CA GLY A 82 5.47 17.80 18.71
C GLY A 82 4.26 17.90 17.76
N LYS A 83 4.45 17.68 16.46
CA LYS A 83 3.38 17.67 15.47
C LYS A 83 3.27 16.30 14.80
N GLU A 84 2.05 15.92 14.44
CA GLU A 84 1.79 14.71 13.67
C GLU A 84 1.81 14.99 12.17
N TYR A 85 2.48 14.10 11.43
CA TYR A 85 2.53 14.13 9.97
C TYR A 85 2.13 12.76 9.42
N ALA A 86 1.10 12.73 8.57
CA ALA A 86 0.79 11.57 7.74
C ALA A 86 1.79 11.49 6.58
N GLY A 87 2.22 10.28 6.24
CA GLY A 87 3.03 10.03 5.06
C GLY A 87 2.18 10.00 3.79
N PHE A 88 1.93 8.82 3.24
CA PHE A 88 1.09 8.66 2.05
C PHE A 88 -0.41 8.66 2.35
N ASP A 89 -0.79 8.31 3.59
CA ASP A 89 -2.17 8.32 4.11
C ASP A 89 -3.17 7.49 3.28
N GLU A 90 -2.74 6.31 2.82
CA GLU A 90 -3.65 5.36 2.19
C GLU A 90 -4.66 4.80 3.21
N ASP A 91 -5.78 4.27 2.72
CA ASP A 91 -6.80 3.62 3.57
C ASP A 91 -6.53 2.13 3.72
N PHE A 92 -6.01 1.51 2.68
CA PHE A 92 -5.55 0.12 2.64
C PHE A 92 -4.21 0.01 1.94
N VAL A 93 -3.42 -1.02 2.30
CA VAL A 93 -2.19 -1.36 1.59
C VAL A 93 -2.05 -2.87 1.39
N THR A 94 -1.30 -3.26 0.37
CA THR A 94 -0.91 -4.67 0.17
C THR A 94 0.36 -4.99 0.94
N VAL A 95 0.40 -6.16 1.61
CA VAL A 95 1.49 -6.59 2.49
C VAL A 95 2.00 -7.97 2.08
N ASN A 96 3.31 -8.15 2.10
CA ASN A 96 3.96 -9.44 1.86
C ASN A 96 4.12 -10.19 3.20
N PRO A 97 3.53 -11.40 3.37
CA PRO A 97 3.56 -12.15 4.61
C PRO A 97 4.80 -13.05 4.78
N TYR A 98 5.75 -13.05 3.86
CA TYR A 98 6.84 -14.02 3.82
C TYR A 98 7.65 -14.13 5.13
N LEU A 99 7.77 -13.02 5.88
CA LEU A 99 8.45 -13.00 7.18
C LEU A 99 7.52 -13.32 8.36
N GLY A 100 6.33 -13.83 8.10
CA GLY A 100 5.39 -14.29 9.13
C GLY A 100 4.76 -13.16 9.95
N THR A 101 4.39 -13.50 11.18
CA THR A 101 3.69 -12.59 12.09
C THR A 101 4.49 -11.32 12.40
N ASP A 102 5.81 -11.41 12.50
CA ASP A 102 6.70 -10.27 12.77
C ASP A 102 6.61 -9.21 11.68
N GLY A 103 6.36 -9.63 10.45
CA GLY A 103 6.18 -8.74 9.30
C GLY A 103 4.78 -8.13 9.20
N VAL A 104 3.75 -8.90 9.55
CA VAL A 104 2.34 -8.50 9.35
C VAL A 104 1.78 -7.74 10.55
N LYS A 105 2.12 -8.16 11.79
CA LYS A 105 1.56 -7.57 13.01
C LYS A 105 1.74 -6.05 13.12
N PRO A 106 2.90 -5.44 12.79
CA PRO A 106 3.07 -3.99 12.84
C PRO A 106 2.05 -3.23 11.97
N PHE A 107 1.72 -3.76 10.79
CA PHE A 107 0.66 -3.18 9.96
C PHE A 107 -0.72 -3.29 10.61
N VAL A 108 -1.03 -4.44 11.21
CA VAL A 108 -2.31 -4.64 11.93
C VAL A 108 -2.44 -3.67 13.11
N ASP A 109 -1.36 -3.45 13.86
CA ASP A 109 -1.36 -2.52 15.00
C ASP A 109 -1.63 -1.08 14.54
N VAL A 110 -0.99 -0.62 13.45
CA VAL A 110 -1.25 0.69 12.85
C VAL A 110 -2.68 0.79 12.30
N CYS A 111 -3.19 -0.28 11.66
CA CYS A 111 -4.57 -0.33 11.18
C CYS A 111 -5.58 -0.12 12.32
N LYS A 112 -5.38 -0.78 13.45
CA LYS A 112 -6.25 -0.60 14.64
C LYS A 112 -6.20 0.82 15.18
N GLN A 113 -5.02 1.44 15.20
CA GLN A 113 -4.83 2.79 15.71
C GLN A 113 -5.48 3.87 14.85
N TYR A 114 -5.44 3.70 13.52
CA TYR A 114 -5.84 4.74 12.55
C TYR A 114 -7.08 4.36 11.71
N ASN A 115 -7.76 3.26 12.06
CA ASN A 115 -8.93 2.75 11.31
C ASN A 115 -8.62 2.53 9.83
N LYS A 116 -7.55 1.78 9.57
CA LYS A 116 -7.04 1.42 8.24
C LYS A 116 -7.14 -0.09 8.03
N GLY A 117 -6.74 -0.59 6.85
CA GLY A 117 -6.75 -2.00 6.55
C GLY A 117 -5.57 -2.48 5.71
N ILE A 118 -5.43 -3.79 5.59
CA ILE A 118 -4.40 -4.42 4.75
C ILE A 118 -4.98 -5.54 3.90
N PHE A 119 -4.36 -5.75 2.75
CA PHE A 119 -4.51 -6.95 1.93
C PHE A 119 -3.21 -7.75 1.99
N VAL A 120 -3.25 -8.91 2.64
CA VAL A 120 -2.10 -9.80 2.71
C VAL A 120 -2.05 -10.66 1.45
N LEU A 121 -0.87 -10.77 0.82
CA LEU A 121 -0.67 -11.66 -0.31
C LEU A 121 -0.83 -13.12 0.15
N VAL A 122 -1.70 -13.86 -0.51
CA VAL A 122 -1.95 -15.29 -0.24
C VAL A 122 -1.55 -16.12 -1.45
N LYS A 123 -2.38 -16.11 -2.50
CA LYS A 123 -2.07 -16.74 -3.79
C LYS A 123 -2.04 -15.68 -4.88
N THR A 124 -0.95 -15.62 -5.63
CA THR A 124 -0.78 -14.64 -6.71
C THR A 124 -1.02 -15.27 -8.08
N SER A 125 -1.33 -14.45 -9.09
CA SER A 125 -1.74 -14.92 -10.42
C SER A 125 -0.61 -15.00 -11.44
N ASN A 126 0.62 -14.64 -11.06
CA ASN A 126 1.76 -14.68 -11.97
C ASN A 126 2.16 -16.13 -12.32
N PRO A 127 2.73 -16.41 -13.52
CA PRO A 127 3.05 -17.76 -13.98
C PRO A 127 3.92 -18.56 -13.01
N SER A 128 4.90 -17.93 -12.36
CA SER A 128 5.84 -18.56 -11.42
C SER A 128 5.29 -18.72 -9.99
N SER A 129 4.03 -18.38 -9.73
CA SER A 129 3.47 -18.49 -8.38
C SER A 129 3.51 -19.91 -7.82
N GLY A 130 3.38 -20.92 -8.69
CA GLY A 130 3.43 -22.33 -8.31
C GLY A 130 4.81 -22.84 -7.87
N GLU A 131 5.90 -22.17 -8.27
CA GLU A 131 7.26 -22.54 -7.84
C GLU A 131 7.44 -22.49 -6.33
N PHE A 132 6.68 -21.66 -5.66
CA PHE A 132 6.76 -21.41 -4.24
C PHE A 132 5.43 -21.62 -3.52
N GLN A 133 4.36 -21.00 -3.99
CA GLN A 133 3.09 -20.95 -3.27
C GLN A 133 2.34 -22.29 -3.27
N ASP A 134 2.52 -23.13 -4.29
CA ASP A 134 1.88 -24.45 -4.41
C ASP A 134 2.68 -25.57 -3.72
N GLN A 135 3.85 -25.29 -3.15
CA GLN A 135 4.62 -26.28 -2.40
C GLN A 135 3.86 -26.71 -1.16
N LEU A 136 3.91 -28.03 -0.87
CA LEU A 136 3.18 -28.61 0.25
C LEU A 136 4.00 -28.54 1.55
N ILE A 137 3.41 -27.99 2.59
CA ILE A 137 3.92 -28.02 3.95
C ILE A 137 2.93 -28.82 4.79
N ASN A 138 3.36 -29.99 5.27
CA ASN A 138 2.49 -30.93 6.01
C ASN A 138 1.22 -31.31 5.22
N GLY A 139 1.33 -31.47 3.90
CA GLY A 139 0.24 -31.87 3.04
C GLY A 139 -0.71 -30.73 2.60
N ARG A 140 -0.42 -29.48 2.98
CA ARG A 140 -1.20 -28.30 2.60
C ARG A 140 -0.34 -27.33 1.79
N PRO A 141 -0.89 -26.66 0.76
CA PRO A 141 -0.16 -25.63 0.04
C PRO A 141 0.27 -24.49 0.94
N LEU A 142 1.42 -23.86 0.62
CA LEU A 142 1.96 -22.75 1.41
C LEU A 142 0.96 -21.61 1.60
N TYR A 143 0.09 -21.37 0.63
CA TYR A 143 -0.88 -20.25 0.69
C TYR A 143 -2.08 -20.52 1.63
N GLU A 144 -2.25 -21.73 2.17
CA GLU A 144 -3.28 -22.10 3.16
C GLU A 144 -2.83 -21.92 4.61
#